data_c00abf447a590878ae0e7fbd07671a38
#
_entry.id   c00abf447a590878ae0e7fbd07671a38
#
_cell.length_a   1.000
_cell.length_b   1.000
_cell.length_c   1.000
_cell.angle_alpha   90.00
_cell.angle_beta   90.00
_cell.angle_gamma   90.00
#
_symmetry.space_group_name_H-M   'P 1'
#
loop_
_entity.id
_entity.type
_entity.pdbx_description
1 polymer ?
#
loop_
_entity_poly.entity_id
_entity_poly.type
_entity_poly.pdbx_seq_one_letter_code
_entity_poly.pdbx_strand_id
1 'polypeptide(L)'
;MNIEICTPNSATTKEKGDLLEKLCKKMLEAQNYLVTEEVRKTGSELDLLCEHKVSGKKIYVECKAYRDKKIDAPIIRQLFGTVVFENYSEGWLIGTSEFSKDAKGFCEELPSRPLGDRIVVYSSTDIIESLQASKIISSIPREHLEQHLDINSIGEWFLLITTFGNFWVSTILSAGIPTNAVCYYAKTGVLVEDQELLDNIASTAVSNTQLIVPTNIHAEEVAV
;
A
#
# COMPACT_ATOMS: atom_id res chain seq x y z
N MET A 1 -6.08 -4.45 7.46
CA MET A 1 -4.61 -4.52 7.26
C MET A 1 -4.15 -3.25 6.61
N ASN A 2 -3.01 -2.68 7.02
CA ASN A 2 -2.57 -1.36 6.58
C ASN A 2 -1.33 -1.46 5.67
N ILE A 3 -1.15 -0.42 4.85
CA ILE A 3 0.07 -0.21 4.06
C ILE A 3 0.73 1.05 4.62
N GLU A 4 2.01 0.92 4.98
CA GLU A 4 2.84 2.04 5.42
C GLU A 4 3.92 2.32 4.37
N ILE A 5 4.06 3.60 3.98
CA ILE A 5 5.10 4.01 3.04
C ILE A 5 6.13 4.84 3.79
N CYS A 6 7.33 4.31 3.90
CA CYS A 6 8.44 4.93 4.59
C CYS A 6 9.54 5.34 3.62
N THR A 7 9.88 6.62 3.66
CA THR A 7 10.98 7.22 2.92
C THR A 7 11.88 7.98 3.90
N PRO A 8 13.17 8.19 3.59
CA PRO A 8 14.04 9.03 4.40
C PRO A 8 13.42 10.41 4.66
N ASN A 9 13.76 11.04 5.78
CA ASN A 9 13.23 12.38 6.15
C ASN A 9 13.49 13.46 5.10
N SER A 10 14.54 13.30 4.30
CA SER A 10 14.87 14.19 3.19
C SER A 10 14.00 14.00 1.96
N ALA A 11 13.20 12.92 1.92
CA ALA A 11 12.39 12.61 0.77
C ALA A 11 11.19 13.55 0.65
N THR A 12 10.87 13.90 -0.56
CA THR A 12 9.70 14.72 -0.92
C THR A 12 8.40 13.91 -0.86
N THR A 13 7.27 14.62 -0.81
CA THR A 13 5.95 13.99 -0.94
C THR A 13 5.81 13.22 -2.27
N LYS A 14 6.48 13.70 -3.32
CA LYS A 14 6.49 13.02 -4.62
C LYS A 14 7.17 11.65 -4.52
N GLU A 15 8.34 11.56 -3.91
CA GLU A 15 9.06 10.27 -3.76
C GLU A 15 8.25 9.22 -3.01
N LYS A 16 7.39 9.64 -2.06
CA LYS A 16 6.42 8.74 -1.41
C LYS A 16 5.35 8.25 -2.38
N GLY A 17 4.80 9.16 -3.17
CA GLY A 17 3.83 8.83 -4.23
C GLY A 17 4.41 7.83 -5.22
N ASP A 18 5.62 8.10 -5.72
CA ASP A 18 6.33 7.28 -6.70
C ASP A 18 6.52 5.81 -6.23
N LEU A 19 6.71 5.58 -4.91
CA LEU A 19 6.81 4.22 -4.38
C LEU A 19 5.49 3.46 -4.50
N LEU A 20 4.36 4.10 -4.20
CA LEU A 20 3.04 3.50 -4.37
C LEU A 20 2.73 3.26 -5.84
N GLU A 21 2.98 4.24 -6.70
CA GLU A 21 2.76 4.14 -8.13
C GLU A 21 3.56 2.99 -8.76
N LYS A 22 4.84 2.84 -8.40
CA LYS A 22 5.68 1.72 -8.85
C LYS A 22 5.14 0.36 -8.40
N LEU A 23 4.59 0.28 -7.19
CA LEU A 23 3.98 -0.95 -6.70
C LEU A 23 2.68 -1.26 -7.48
N CYS A 24 1.82 -0.27 -7.65
CA CYS A 24 0.59 -0.38 -8.42
C CYS A 24 0.86 -0.75 -9.89
N LYS A 25 1.88 -0.15 -10.50
CA LYS A 25 2.32 -0.52 -11.86
C LYS A 25 2.65 -2.01 -11.96
N LYS A 26 3.49 -2.53 -11.06
CA LYS A 26 3.83 -3.96 -11.05
C LYS A 26 2.59 -4.85 -10.89
N MET A 27 1.66 -4.46 -10.02
CA MET A 27 0.40 -5.16 -9.80
C MET A 27 -0.44 -5.21 -11.08
N LEU A 28 -0.61 -4.07 -11.75
CA LEU A 28 -1.40 -3.95 -12.97
C LEU A 28 -0.74 -4.68 -14.16
N GLU A 29 0.58 -4.60 -14.29
CA GLU A 29 1.32 -5.34 -15.31
C GLU A 29 1.14 -6.87 -15.14
N ALA A 30 1.14 -7.36 -13.89
CA ALA A 30 0.86 -8.77 -13.57
C ALA A 30 -0.59 -9.16 -13.86
N GLN A 31 -1.53 -8.21 -13.82
CA GLN A 31 -2.94 -8.36 -14.20
C GLN A 31 -3.20 -8.12 -15.68
N ASN A 32 -2.16 -8.16 -16.51
CA ASN A 32 -2.24 -8.07 -17.96
C ASN A 32 -2.57 -6.70 -18.54
N TYR A 33 -2.18 -5.61 -17.84
CA TYR A 33 -2.24 -4.25 -18.34
C TYR A 33 -0.89 -3.81 -18.92
N LEU A 34 -0.95 -2.93 -19.93
CA LEU A 34 0.16 -2.05 -20.32
C LEU A 34 0.02 -0.79 -19.49
N VAL A 35 1.05 -0.40 -18.77
CA VAL A 35 1.01 0.74 -17.84
C VAL A 35 1.96 1.84 -18.30
N THR A 36 1.43 3.06 -18.43
CA THR A 36 2.19 4.28 -18.71
C THR A 36 2.12 5.19 -17.48
N GLU A 37 3.28 5.58 -16.95
CA GLU A 37 3.42 6.44 -15.77
C GLU A 37 3.47 7.92 -16.19
N GLU A 38 3.06 8.82 -15.28
CA GLU A 38 3.18 10.29 -15.41
C GLU A 38 2.70 10.83 -16.76
N VAL A 39 1.47 10.53 -17.14
CA VAL A 39 0.92 11.04 -18.40
C VAL A 39 0.48 12.49 -18.22
N ARG A 40 1.24 13.42 -18.78
CA ARG A 40 0.87 14.83 -18.79
C ARG A 40 -0.15 15.12 -19.88
N LYS A 41 -1.28 15.69 -19.49
CA LYS A 41 -2.31 16.22 -20.38
C LYS A 41 -2.53 17.71 -20.08
N THR A 42 -3.18 18.42 -21.02
CA THR A 42 -3.50 19.83 -20.82
C THR A 42 -4.37 20.01 -19.57
N GLY A 43 -3.77 20.60 -18.53
CA GLY A 43 -4.45 20.90 -17.27
C GLY A 43 -4.50 19.77 -16.23
N SER A 44 -3.89 18.60 -16.50
CA SER A 44 -3.84 17.50 -15.54
C SER A 44 -2.58 16.65 -15.68
N GLU A 45 -2.10 16.13 -14.57
CA GLU A 45 -1.11 15.07 -14.51
C GLU A 45 -1.82 13.79 -14.06
N LEU A 46 -1.65 12.70 -14.79
CA LEU A 46 -2.27 11.42 -14.50
C LEU A 46 -1.19 10.50 -13.95
N ASP A 47 -1.44 9.86 -12.80
CA ASP A 47 -0.45 8.99 -12.15
C ASP A 47 -0.17 7.78 -13.03
N LEU A 48 -1.18 6.94 -13.34
CA LEU A 48 -1.01 5.78 -14.20
C LEU A 48 -2.15 5.71 -15.25
N LEU A 49 -1.79 5.57 -16.51
CA LEU A 49 -2.73 5.23 -17.58
C LEU A 49 -2.49 3.79 -18.01
N CYS A 50 -3.52 2.97 -17.97
CA CYS A 50 -3.42 1.54 -18.19
C CYS A 50 -4.34 1.10 -19.33
N GLU A 51 -3.82 0.20 -20.17
CA GLU A 51 -4.60 -0.43 -21.26
C GLU A 51 -4.55 -1.96 -21.10
N HIS A 52 -5.70 -2.60 -20.95
CA HIS A 52 -5.76 -4.05 -20.83
C HIS A 52 -5.39 -4.71 -22.16
N LYS A 53 -4.36 -5.57 -22.17
CA LYS A 53 -3.72 -6.11 -23.38
C LYS A 53 -4.66 -6.90 -24.30
N VAL A 54 -5.72 -7.48 -23.76
CA VAL A 54 -6.64 -8.32 -24.55
C VAL A 54 -7.87 -7.53 -24.99
N SER A 55 -8.51 -6.77 -24.08
CA SER A 55 -9.75 -6.06 -24.38
C SER A 55 -9.57 -4.65 -24.93
N GLY A 56 -8.37 -4.08 -24.81
CA GLY A 56 -8.10 -2.67 -25.11
C GLY A 56 -8.78 -1.68 -24.16
N LYS A 57 -9.36 -2.17 -23.05
CA LYS A 57 -10.02 -1.34 -22.04
C LYS A 57 -9.01 -0.40 -21.41
N LYS A 58 -9.29 0.91 -21.45
CA LYS A 58 -8.44 1.94 -20.86
C LYS A 58 -8.96 2.36 -19.52
N ILE A 59 -8.11 2.31 -18.52
CA ILE A 59 -8.39 2.76 -17.16
C ILE A 59 -7.38 3.83 -16.75
N TYR A 60 -7.86 4.79 -15.96
CA TYR A 60 -7.02 5.75 -15.26
C TYR A 60 -6.89 5.37 -13.80
N VAL A 61 -5.69 5.37 -13.26
CA VAL A 61 -5.43 5.04 -11.86
C VAL A 61 -4.83 6.25 -11.17
N GLU A 62 -5.46 6.69 -10.12
CA GLU A 62 -5.02 7.74 -9.20
C GLU A 62 -4.48 7.10 -7.93
N CYS A 63 -3.23 7.40 -7.56
CA CYS A 63 -2.54 6.86 -6.39
C CYS A 63 -2.42 7.91 -5.29
N LYS A 64 -2.82 7.59 -4.05
CA LYS A 64 -2.74 8.52 -2.91
C LYS A 64 -2.03 7.88 -1.72
N ALA A 65 -0.76 8.26 -1.55
CA ALA A 65 0.11 7.82 -0.46
C ALA A 65 0.04 8.81 0.72
N TYR A 66 -1.11 8.89 1.40
CA TYR A 66 -1.25 9.75 2.58
C TYR A 66 -0.90 8.99 3.85
N ARG A 67 -0.29 9.69 4.82
CA ARG A 67 -0.02 9.18 6.16
C ARG A 67 -1.13 9.59 7.13
N ASP A 68 -1.24 10.90 7.36
CA ASP A 68 -2.11 11.46 8.41
C ASP A 68 -3.38 12.11 7.82
N LYS A 69 -3.45 12.21 6.49
CA LYS A 69 -4.59 12.80 5.79
C LYS A 69 -5.51 11.71 5.26
N LYS A 70 -6.81 11.85 5.52
CA LYS A 70 -7.83 10.98 4.93
C LYS A 70 -8.07 11.34 3.46
N ILE A 71 -8.49 10.36 2.69
CA ILE A 71 -8.96 10.57 1.32
C ILE A 71 -10.34 11.21 1.36
N ASP A 72 -10.46 12.39 0.77
CA ASP A 72 -11.70 13.18 0.78
C ASP A 72 -12.51 13.05 -0.51
N ALA A 73 -13.82 13.31 -0.43
CA ALA A 73 -14.75 13.26 -1.56
C ALA A 73 -14.34 14.09 -2.79
N PRO A 74 -13.70 15.28 -2.68
CA PRO A 74 -13.18 16.02 -3.83
C PRO A 74 -12.24 15.23 -4.72
N ILE A 75 -11.39 14.36 -4.14
CA ILE A 75 -10.45 13.51 -4.91
C ILE A 75 -11.24 12.55 -5.81
N ILE A 76 -12.28 11.92 -5.26
CA ILE A 76 -13.12 10.96 -5.99
C ILE A 76 -13.92 11.68 -7.09
N ARG A 77 -14.42 12.89 -6.80
CA ARG A 77 -15.12 13.70 -7.80
C ARG A 77 -14.20 14.14 -8.94
N GLN A 78 -12.96 14.48 -8.64
CA GLN A 78 -11.96 14.83 -9.65
C GLN A 78 -11.64 13.61 -10.53
N LEU A 79 -11.43 12.45 -9.94
CA LEU A 79 -11.24 11.20 -10.66
C LEU A 79 -12.44 10.91 -11.58
N PHE A 80 -13.66 11.00 -11.07
CA PHE A 80 -14.88 10.80 -11.83
C PHE A 80 -14.96 11.77 -13.01
N GLY A 81 -14.70 13.06 -12.76
CA GLY A 81 -14.68 14.09 -13.80
C GLY A 81 -13.67 13.78 -14.91
N THR A 82 -12.46 13.35 -14.55
CA THR A 82 -11.40 12.95 -15.50
C THR A 82 -11.84 11.75 -16.33
N VAL A 83 -12.40 10.72 -15.69
CA VAL A 83 -12.87 9.50 -16.36
C VAL A 83 -13.95 9.80 -17.40
N VAL A 84 -14.91 10.64 -17.04
CA VAL A 84 -16.00 11.03 -17.94
C VAL A 84 -15.49 11.92 -19.07
N PHE A 85 -14.69 12.93 -18.78
CA PHE A 85 -14.17 13.88 -19.76
C PHE A 85 -13.27 13.21 -20.80
N GLU A 86 -12.37 12.35 -20.35
CA GLU A 86 -11.40 11.63 -21.19
C GLU A 86 -11.97 10.34 -21.79
N ASN A 87 -13.22 10.00 -21.45
CA ASN A 87 -13.92 8.79 -21.88
C ASN A 87 -13.15 7.49 -21.59
N TYR A 88 -12.50 7.41 -20.39
CA TYR A 88 -11.93 6.16 -19.93
C TYR A 88 -13.02 5.16 -19.53
N SER A 89 -12.72 3.89 -19.67
CA SER A 89 -13.66 2.81 -19.29
C SER A 89 -13.90 2.82 -17.78
N GLU A 90 -12.85 3.03 -16.99
CA GLU A 90 -12.90 3.10 -15.52
C GLU A 90 -11.85 4.08 -14.99
N GLY A 91 -12.08 4.54 -13.76
CA GLY A 91 -11.11 5.22 -12.94
C GLY A 91 -10.93 4.48 -11.62
N TRP A 92 -9.70 4.19 -11.26
CA TRP A 92 -9.37 3.49 -10.04
C TRP A 92 -8.66 4.45 -9.07
N LEU A 93 -9.18 4.55 -7.86
CA LEU A 93 -8.53 5.27 -6.76
C LEU A 93 -7.85 4.25 -5.85
N ILE A 94 -6.54 4.29 -5.79
CA ILE A 94 -5.72 3.43 -4.94
C ILE A 94 -5.13 4.27 -3.82
N GLY A 95 -5.53 4.00 -2.58
CA GLY A 95 -5.12 4.79 -1.43
C GLY A 95 -4.63 3.96 -0.25
N THR A 96 -3.59 4.46 0.44
CA THR A 96 -3.04 3.80 1.64
C THR A 96 -3.67 4.31 2.94
N SER A 97 -4.44 5.40 2.90
CA SER A 97 -5.10 5.97 4.07
C SER A 97 -6.61 5.73 4.08
N GLU A 98 -7.21 5.94 5.24
CA GLU A 98 -8.66 5.86 5.39
C GLU A 98 -9.41 6.91 4.56
N PHE A 99 -10.62 6.57 4.17
CA PHE A 99 -11.57 7.51 3.57
C PHE A 99 -12.27 8.35 4.65
N SER A 100 -12.46 9.65 4.38
CA SER A 100 -13.29 10.50 5.21
C SER A 100 -14.76 10.03 5.18
N LYS A 101 -15.57 10.48 6.15
CA LYS A 101 -16.99 10.16 6.18
C LYS A 101 -17.70 10.58 4.89
N ASP A 102 -17.38 11.77 4.39
CA ASP A 102 -17.98 12.31 3.17
C ASP A 102 -17.54 11.53 1.92
N ALA A 103 -16.29 11.06 1.89
CA ALA A 103 -15.80 10.20 0.82
C ALA A 103 -16.50 8.83 0.81
N LYS A 104 -16.69 8.22 1.98
CA LYS A 104 -17.44 6.95 2.12
C LYS A 104 -18.88 7.10 1.62
N GLY A 105 -19.60 8.15 2.10
CA GLY A 105 -20.96 8.42 1.64
C GLY A 105 -21.04 8.69 0.13
N PHE A 106 -20.06 9.40 -0.43
CA PHE A 106 -20.01 9.62 -1.87
C PHE A 106 -19.78 8.31 -2.66
N CYS A 107 -18.90 7.43 -2.19
CA CYS A 107 -18.70 6.09 -2.79
C CYS A 107 -19.97 5.24 -2.75
N GLU A 108 -20.76 5.30 -1.66
CA GLU A 108 -22.03 4.59 -1.54
C GLU A 108 -23.09 5.09 -2.53
N GLU A 109 -23.08 6.37 -2.86
CA GLU A 109 -23.98 6.97 -3.84
C GLU A 109 -23.57 6.72 -5.30
N LEU A 110 -22.27 6.57 -5.59
CA LEU A 110 -21.74 6.47 -6.95
C LEU A 110 -22.47 5.45 -7.84
N PRO A 111 -22.77 4.20 -7.39
CA PRO A 111 -23.43 3.21 -8.24
C PRO A 111 -24.83 3.62 -8.68
N SER A 112 -25.49 4.55 -7.96
CA SER A 112 -26.81 5.08 -8.32
C SER A 112 -26.74 6.25 -9.32
N ARG A 113 -25.54 6.77 -9.61
CA ARG A 113 -25.33 7.89 -10.52
C ARG A 113 -25.00 7.40 -11.93
N PRO A 114 -25.38 8.13 -12.99
CA PRO A 114 -24.96 7.82 -14.35
C PRO A 114 -23.44 7.70 -14.43
N LEU A 115 -22.93 6.58 -14.98
CA LEU A 115 -21.50 6.26 -15.11
C LEU A 115 -20.74 6.14 -13.77
N GLY A 116 -21.44 6.13 -12.63
CA GLY A 116 -20.82 6.00 -11.31
C GLY A 116 -20.16 4.64 -11.09
N ASP A 117 -20.64 3.61 -11.79
CA ASP A 117 -20.08 2.26 -11.87
C ASP A 117 -18.67 2.20 -12.49
N ARG A 118 -18.24 3.29 -13.17
CA ARG A 118 -16.88 3.39 -13.72
C ARG A 118 -15.82 3.70 -12.65
N ILE A 119 -16.21 4.07 -11.44
CA ILE A 119 -15.26 4.39 -10.38
C ILE A 119 -15.09 3.19 -9.45
N VAL A 120 -13.85 2.74 -9.33
CA VAL A 120 -13.44 1.67 -8.42
C VAL A 120 -12.49 2.24 -7.37
N VAL A 121 -12.74 1.92 -6.13
CA VAL A 121 -11.95 2.41 -4.99
C VAL A 121 -11.30 1.23 -4.29
N TYR A 122 -9.98 1.29 -4.15
CA TYR A 122 -9.19 0.26 -3.48
C TYR A 122 -8.74 0.75 -2.10
N SER A 123 -9.10 0.00 -1.06
CA SER A 123 -8.52 0.16 0.26
C SER A 123 -7.15 -0.52 0.35
N SER A 124 -6.40 -0.28 1.45
CA SER A 124 -5.14 -1.01 1.71
C SER A 124 -5.33 -2.53 1.70
N THR A 125 -6.47 -3.03 2.17
CA THR A 125 -6.77 -4.47 2.15
C THR A 125 -6.93 -4.97 0.71
N ASP A 126 -7.69 -4.26 -0.13
CA ASP A 126 -7.90 -4.64 -1.53
C ASP A 126 -6.59 -4.64 -2.33
N ILE A 127 -5.70 -3.67 -2.04
CA ILE A 127 -4.37 -3.59 -2.64
C ILE A 127 -3.53 -4.82 -2.25
N ILE A 128 -3.50 -5.15 -0.96
CA ILE A 128 -2.73 -6.30 -0.45
C ILE A 128 -3.24 -7.61 -1.08
N GLU A 129 -4.54 -7.82 -1.11
CA GLU A 129 -5.16 -8.99 -1.75
C GLU A 129 -4.81 -9.07 -3.24
N SER A 130 -4.86 -7.95 -3.95
CA SER A 130 -4.48 -7.89 -5.37
C SER A 130 -2.99 -8.18 -5.60
N LEU A 131 -2.11 -7.70 -4.71
CA LEU A 131 -0.67 -7.98 -4.76
C LEU A 131 -0.37 -9.45 -4.49
N GLN A 132 -1.09 -10.09 -3.56
CA GLN A 132 -0.98 -11.52 -3.26
C GLN A 132 -1.50 -12.37 -4.43
N ALA A 133 -2.67 -12.04 -4.97
CA ALA A 133 -3.25 -12.71 -6.13
C ALA A 133 -2.32 -12.64 -7.36
N SER A 134 -1.63 -11.51 -7.52
CA SER A 134 -0.63 -11.28 -8.57
C SER A 134 0.76 -11.88 -8.25
N LYS A 135 0.93 -12.55 -7.11
CA LYS A 135 2.19 -13.15 -6.63
C LYS A 135 3.37 -12.15 -6.52
N ILE A 136 3.07 -10.88 -6.33
CA ILE A 136 4.08 -9.83 -6.07
C ILE A 136 4.55 -9.89 -4.64
N ILE A 137 3.64 -10.21 -3.71
CA ILE A 137 3.93 -10.49 -2.32
C ILE A 137 3.39 -11.87 -1.92
N SER A 138 3.99 -12.45 -0.90
CA SER A 138 3.53 -13.70 -0.28
C SER A 138 2.32 -13.46 0.64
N SER A 139 1.73 -14.54 1.14
CA SER A 139 0.90 -14.46 2.33
C SER A 139 1.72 -13.99 3.53
N ILE A 140 1.03 -13.45 4.54
CA ILE A 140 1.66 -13.05 5.81
C ILE A 140 2.28 -14.29 6.48
N PRO A 141 3.55 -14.23 6.91
CA PRO A 141 4.24 -15.36 7.55
C PRO A 141 3.86 -15.52 9.04
N ARG A 142 2.55 -15.50 9.34
CA ARG A 142 2.02 -15.53 10.69
C ARG A 142 2.44 -16.78 11.45
N GLU A 143 2.35 -17.94 10.81
CA GLU A 143 2.68 -19.23 11.41
C GLU A 143 4.13 -19.27 11.93
N HIS A 144 5.06 -18.66 11.20
CA HIS A 144 6.45 -18.58 11.65
C HIS A 144 6.58 -17.80 12.96
N LEU A 145 5.87 -16.67 13.09
CA LEU A 145 5.95 -15.85 14.29
C LEU A 145 5.23 -16.50 15.49
N GLU A 146 4.09 -17.18 15.25
CA GLU A 146 3.32 -17.91 16.26
C GLU A 146 4.07 -19.15 16.82
N GLN A 147 5.06 -19.68 16.10
CA GLN A 147 5.94 -20.75 16.61
C GLN A 147 6.94 -20.25 17.65
N HIS A 148 7.25 -18.95 17.67
CA HIS A 148 8.30 -18.37 18.50
C HIS A 148 7.76 -17.44 19.61
N LEU A 149 6.51 -16.95 19.48
CA LEU A 149 5.92 -16.00 20.39
C LEU A 149 4.50 -16.41 20.81
N ASP A 150 4.11 -16.00 22.02
CA ASP A 150 2.71 -16.05 22.43
C ASP A 150 1.86 -15.17 21.49
N ILE A 151 0.70 -15.69 21.08
CA ILE A 151 -0.21 -15.00 20.17
C ILE A 151 -0.63 -13.61 20.67
N ASN A 152 -0.73 -13.43 21.99
CA ASN A 152 -1.08 -12.14 22.60
C ASN A 152 0.08 -11.13 22.56
N SER A 153 1.30 -11.60 22.27
CA SER A 153 2.48 -10.75 22.07
C SER A 153 2.64 -10.32 20.60
N ILE A 154 1.85 -10.87 19.69
CA ILE A 154 1.86 -10.51 18.26
C ILE A 154 0.85 -9.39 18.05
N GLY A 155 1.34 -8.24 17.61
CA GLY A 155 0.50 -7.09 17.29
C GLY A 155 -0.01 -7.06 15.85
N GLU A 156 -0.27 -5.86 15.36
CA GLU A 156 -0.79 -5.67 14.01
C GLU A 156 0.25 -5.99 12.95
N TRP A 157 -0.23 -6.56 11.85
CA TRP A 157 0.54 -6.76 10.63
C TRP A 157 0.26 -5.67 9.62
N PHE A 158 1.30 -5.21 8.95
CA PHE A 158 1.19 -4.24 7.86
C PHE A 158 2.23 -4.51 6.78
N LEU A 159 1.94 -4.03 5.58
CA LEU A 159 2.88 -4.02 4.47
C LEU A 159 3.67 -2.71 4.51
N LEU A 160 4.97 -2.80 4.75
CA LEU A 160 5.89 -1.68 4.72
C LEU A 160 6.52 -1.57 3.34
N ILE A 161 6.32 -0.41 2.69
CA ILE A 161 6.91 -0.08 1.40
C ILE A 161 8.04 0.93 1.63
N THR A 162 9.25 0.59 1.20
CA THR A 162 10.42 1.44 1.36
C THR A 162 11.24 1.51 0.07
N THR A 163 12.25 2.38 0.05
CA THR A 163 13.25 2.42 -1.03
C THR A 163 14.14 1.17 -1.07
N PHE A 164 14.22 0.43 0.04
CA PHE A 164 15.01 -0.82 0.16
C PHE A 164 14.23 -2.07 -0.25
N GLY A 165 12.92 -1.96 -0.39
CA GLY A 165 12.03 -3.07 -0.73
C GLY A 165 10.71 -3.02 0.00
N ASN A 166 9.94 -4.10 -0.13
CA ASN A 166 8.66 -4.26 0.55
C ASN A 166 8.79 -5.36 1.61
N PHE A 167 8.23 -5.10 2.79
CA PHE A 167 8.38 -5.98 3.94
C PHE A 167 7.02 -6.21 4.60
N TRP A 168 6.77 -7.44 5.04
CA TRP A 168 5.78 -7.72 6.05
C TRP A 168 6.38 -7.38 7.41
N VAL A 169 5.67 -6.58 8.17
CA VAL A 169 6.09 -6.18 9.50
C VAL A 169 4.98 -6.49 10.49
N SER A 170 5.33 -7.09 11.62
CA SER A 170 4.46 -7.22 12.79
C SER A 170 5.08 -6.52 13.98
N THR A 171 4.27 -5.78 14.72
CA THR A 171 4.70 -5.23 16.01
C THR A 171 4.68 -6.33 17.08
N ILE A 172 5.63 -6.26 18.00
CA ILE A 172 5.70 -7.15 19.15
C ILE A 172 5.27 -6.37 20.41
N LEU A 173 4.35 -6.97 21.14
CA LEU A 173 3.73 -6.36 22.29
C LEU A 173 4.34 -6.89 23.59
N SER A 174 4.65 -6.00 24.52
CA SER A 174 4.92 -6.32 25.93
C SER A 174 3.86 -5.66 26.78
N ALA A 175 3.12 -6.42 27.57
CA ALA A 175 1.96 -5.95 28.35
C ALA A 175 0.95 -5.12 27.51
N GLY A 176 0.72 -5.51 26.26
CA GLY A 176 -0.18 -4.83 25.33
C GLY A 176 0.40 -3.55 24.68
N ILE A 177 1.63 -3.21 24.94
CA ILE A 177 2.31 -2.04 24.40
C ILE A 177 3.31 -2.49 23.33
N PRO A 178 3.29 -1.91 22.11
CA PRO A 178 4.30 -2.20 21.11
C PRO A 178 5.70 -1.83 21.61
N THR A 179 6.63 -2.77 21.62
CA THR A 179 8.01 -2.58 22.08
C THR A 179 9.03 -2.82 20.98
N ASN A 180 8.74 -3.72 20.07
CA ASN A 180 9.59 -4.14 18.97
C ASN A 180 8.78 -4.44 17.71
N ALA A 181 9.47 -4.73 16.62
CA ALA A 181 8.85 -5.21 15.38
C ALA A 181 9.73 -6.29 14.74
N VAL A 182 9.10 -7.19 14.01
CA VAL A 182 9.76 -8.24 13.21
C VAL A 182 9.48 -7.99 11.74
N CYS A 183 10.51 -8.09 10.92
CA CYS A 183 10.45 -7.86 9.48
C CYS A 183 10.67 -9.15 8.67
N TYR A 184 9.86 -9.31 7.64
CA TYR A 184 9.99 -10.37 6.63
C TYR A 184 10.00 -9.78 5.23
N TYR A 185 10.76 -10.34 4.32
CA TYR A 185 10.67 -9.95 2.90
C TYR A 185 9.25 -10.22 2.40
N ALA A 186 8.53 -9.18 1.97
CA ALA A 186 7.13 -9.33 1.54
C ALA A 186 6.98 -10.28 0.35
N LYS A 187 7.98 -10.36 -0.53
CA LYS A 187 7.95 -11.24 -1.71
C LYS A 187 7.99 -12.72 -1.35
N THR A 188 8.73 -13.11 -0.33
CA THR A 188 9.04 -14.51 -0.01
C THR A 188 8.47 -14.99 1.31
N GLY A 189 8.11 -14.07 2.22
CA GLY A 189 7.74 -14.41 3.60
C GLY A 189 8.91 -14.86 4.47
N VAL A 190 10.16 -14.72 3.99
CA VAL A 190 11.37 -15.11 4.74
C VAL A 190 11.77 -14.00 5.69
N LEU A 191 12.21 -14.37 6.89
CA LEU A 191 12.70 -13.43 7.90
C LEU A 191 13.87 -12.60 7.35
N VAL A 192 13.91 -11.31 7.68
CA VAL A 192 15.07 -10.46 7.35
C VAL A 192 16.12 -10.65 8.44
N GLU A 193 17.27 -11.21 8.07
CA GLU A 193 18.39 -11.48 9.00
C GLU A 193 19.53 -10.44 8.84
N ASP A 194 19.49 -9.64 7.77
CA ASP A 194 20.48 -8.62 7.48
C ASP A 194 20.32 -7.42 8.42
N GLN A 195 21.24 -7.27 9.37
CA GLN A 195 21.20 -6.22 10.38
C GLN A 195 21.35 -4.81 9.76
N GLU A 196 22.17 -4.63 8.74
CA GLU A 196 22.35 -3.35 8.08
C GLU A 196 21.03 -2.91 7.40
N LEU A 197 20.34 -3.86 6.77
CA LEU A 197 19.02 -3.62 6.19
C LEU A 197 17.99 -3.26 7.27
N LEU A 198 17.97 -3.98 8.41
CA LEU A 198 17.08 -3.69 9.53
C LEU A 198 17.33 -2.28 10.09
N ASP A 199 18.58 -1.88 10.27
CA ASP A 199 18.94 -0.55 10.75
C ASP A 199 18.50 0.53 9.76
N ASN A 200 18.63 0.29 8.47
CA ASN A 200 18.13 1.19 7.42
C ASN A 200 16.60 1.30 7.42
N ILE A 201 15.89 0.18 7.58
CA ILE A 201 14.43 0.16 7.71
C ILE A 201 14.02 0.93 8.97
N ALA A 202 14.66 0.65 10.11
CA ALA A 202 14.38 1.29 11.38
C ALA A 202 14.57 2.80 11.32
N SER A 203 15.69 3.27 10.80
CA SER A 203 15.99 4.70 10.68
C SER A 203 14.96 5.44 9.82
N THR A 204 14.49 4.77 8.77
CA THR A 204 13.45 5.29 7.87
C THR A 204 12.08 5.26 8.51
N ALA A 205 11.74 4.19 9.24
CA ALA A 205 10.45 4.01 9.90
C ALA A 205 10.26 4.99 11.07
N VAL A 206 11.23 5.14 11.95
CA VAL A 206 11.18 6.07 13.10
C VAL A 206 10.87 7.50 12.67
N SER A 207 11.36 7.90 11.53
CA SER A 207 11.12 9.24 10.98
C SER A 207 9.72 9.45 10.41
N ASN A 208 9.04 8.39 10.02
CA ASN A 208 7.84 8.45 9.19
C ASN A 208 6.61 7.78 9.80
N THR A 209 6.78 6.96 10.83
CA THR A 209 5.70 6.20 11.46
C THR A 209 5.87 6.25 12.98
N GLN A 210 4.83 5.89 13.72
CA GLN A 210 4.93 5.59 15.15
C GLN A 210 5.55 4.19 15.39
N LEU A 211 6.20 3.64 14.37
CA LEU A 211 6.78 2.33 14.41
C LEU A 211 8.04 2.28 15.27
N ILE A 212 8.08 1.28 16.10
CA ILE A 212 9.19 0.90 16.93
C ILE A 212 10.26 0.23 16.06
N VAL A 213 11.50 0.36 16.47
CA VAL A 213 12.67 -0.19 15.77
C VAL A 213 12.48 -1.69 15.54
N PRO A 214 12.51 -2.16 14.29
CA PRO A 214 12.43 -3.58 14.03
C PRO A 214 13.68 -4.29 14.56
N THR A 215 13.45 -5.25 15.44
CA THR A 215 14.44 -6.22 15.87
C THR A 215 13.88 -7.60 15.58
N ASN A 216 14.60 -8.40 14.81
CA ASN A 216 14.15 -9.76 14.56
C ASN A 216 14.33 -10.64 15.78
N ILE A 217 13.36 -11.48 16.04
CA ILE A 217 13.40 -12.46 17.12
C ILE A 217 13.97 -13.73 16.52
N HIS A 218 15.14 -14.12 16.99
CA HIS A 218 15.73 -15.42 16.67
C HIS A 218 15.23 -16.47 17.68
N ALA A 219 15.07 -17.72 17.23
CA ALA A 219 14.56 -18.82 18.04
C ALA A 219 15.36 -19.06 19.34
N GLU A 220 16.60 -18.60 19.41
CA GLU A 220 17.48 -18.74 20.56
C GLU A 220 17.20 -17.69 21.67
N GLU A 221 16.54 -16.59 21.35
CA GLU A 221 16.25 -15.51 22.32
C GLU A 221 14.93 -15.69 23.09
N VAL A 222 14.11 -16.67 22.70
CA VAL A 222 12.80 -16.95 23.33
C VAL A 222 12.90 -17.94 24.50
N ALA A 223 14.09 -18.43 24.81
CA ALA A 223 14.33 -19.41 25.86
C ALA A 223 14.70 -18.80 27.24
N VAL A 224 14.22 -17.59 27.59
CA VAL A 224 14.42 -16.99 28.92
C VAL A 224 13.09 -16.73 29.60
#